data_8b742a84c22ead84e07f1e339bc6841a
#
_entry.id   8b742a84c22ead84e07f1e339bc6841a
#
_cell.length_a   1.000
_cell.length_b   1.000
_cell.length_c   1.000
_cell.angle_alpha   90.00
_cell.angle_beta   90.00
_cell.angle_gamma   90.00
#
_symmetry.space_group_name_H-M   'P 1'
#
loop_
_entity.id
_entity.type
_entity.pdbx_description
1 polymer ?
#
loop_
_entity_poly.entity_id
_entity_poly.type
_entity_poly.pdbx_seq_one_letter_code
_entity_poly.pdbx_strand_id
1 'polypeptide(L)'
;YFYFGIGKPRMLALSNFDTTDPILEFATKLRKSGDQTNMDLAKKLFPKLRVFAPVYVRGEEDKGVRFWEFGKMVYQELLGVMSDEDYGDITDVASGRDITVEVIPAKETGKMFNTTTVRVKPNQTPLAPEATTVESLLDTQKEIISLYKKYQFDEMKDILQGWLKPADEDGGKETEKVESKGKVDINAKLDNLFD
;
A
#
# COMPACT_ATOMS: atom_id res chain seq x y z
N TYR A 1 -2.77 -3.68 4.19
CA TYR A 1 -3.59 -3.31 3.03
C TYR A 1 -4.06 -1.86 3.13
N PHE A 2 -4.11 -1.17 1.98
CA PHE A 2 -4.50 0.23 1.89
C PHE A 2 -5.43 0.48 0.72
N TYR A 3 -6.37 1.41 0.91
CA TYR A 3 -7.15 2.03 -0.14
C TYR A 3 -6.47 3.28 -0.66
N PHE A 4 -6.60 3.55 -1.96
CA PHE A 4 -6.03 4.72 -2.62
C PHE A 4 -7.09 5.44 -3.46
N GLY A 5 -7.21 6.75 -3.30
CA GLY A 5 -8.09 7.59 -4.12
C GLY A 5 -9.58 7.44 -3.86
N ILE A 6 -9.99 6.84 -2.74
CA ILE A 6 -11.39 6.70 -2.36
C ILE A 6 -11.72 7.80 -1.34
N GLY A 7 -12.16 8.97 -1.80
CA GLY A 7 -12.48 10.13 -0.96
C GLY A 7 -11.30 10.69 -0.15
N LYS A 8 -10.22 9.93 -0.01
CA LYS A 8 -8.95 10.30 0.63
C LYS A 8 -7.79 9.78 -0.22
N PRO A 9 -6.63 10.45 -0.21
CA PRO A 9 -5.46 10.00 -0.97
C PRO A 9 -5.05 8.57 -0.59
N ARG A 10 -5.16 8.23 0.71
CA ARG A 10 -4.79 6.94 1.25
C ARG A 10 -5.51 6.66 2.57
N MET A 11 -5.98 5.43 2.75
CA MET A 11 -6.59 4.95 3.99
C MET A 11 -6.14 3.52 4.30
N LEU A 12 -5.95 3.24 5.59
CA LEU A 12 -5.67 1.89 6.08
C LEU A 12 -6.97 1.07 6.04
N ALA A 13 -6.93 -0.12 5.44
CA ALA A 13 -8.09 -1.00 5.38
C ALA A 13 -8.39 -1.59 6.76
N LEU A 14 -9.67 -1.69 7.13
CA LEU A 14 -10.08 -2.28 8.42
C LEU A 14 -9.79 -3.78 8.50
N SER A 15 -9.71 -4.46 7.36
CA SER A 15 -9.30 -5.86 7.27
C SER A 15 -7.90 -6.15 7.83
N ASN A 16 -7.04 -5.12 8.04
CA ASN A 16 -5.77 -5.30 8.76
C ASN A 16 -5.94 -5.56 10.26
N PHE A 17 -7.13 -5.37 10.79
CA PHE A 17 -7.45 -5.48 12.22
C PHE A 17 -8.49 -6.58 12.49
N ASP A 18 -8.69 -7.49 11.54
CA ASP A 18 -9.70 -8.55 11.60
C ASP A 18 -11.12 -8.01 11.90
N THR A 19 -11.38 -6.77 11.45
CA THR A 19 -12.68 -6.12 11.59
C THR A 19 -13.37 -6.02 10.23
N THR A 20 -14.70 -5.98 10.27
CA THR A 20 -15.53 -5.77 9.08
C THR A 20 -15.16 -4.47 8.38
N ASP A 21 -15.03 -4.53 7.06
CA ASP A 21 -14.58 -3.41 6.22
C ASP A 21 -15.67 -3.12 5.17
N PRO A 22 -16.37 -1.98 5.27
CA PRO A 22 -17.51 -1.69 4.41
C PRO A 22 -17.11 -1.52 2.94
N ILE A 23 -15.91 -1.00 2.66
CA ILE A 23 -15.42 -0.85 1.29
C ILE A 23 -15.11 -2.21 0.67
N LEU A 24 -14.48 -3.12 1.42
CA LEU A 24 -14.16 -4.47 0.97
C LEU A 24 -15.42 -5.31 0.73
N GLU A 25 -16.42 -5.20 1.61
CA GLU A 25 -17.70 -5.88 1.44
C GLU A 25 -18.41 -5.41 0.18
N PHE A 26 -18.50 -4.10 -0.04
CA PHE A 26 -19.10 -3.54 -1.24
C PHE A 26 -18.34 -3.95 -2.51
N ALA A 27 -17.02 -3.86 -2.53
CA ALA A 27 -16.19 -4.32 -3.64
C ALA A 27 -16.42 -5.80 -3.96
N THR A 28 -16.56 -6.62 -2.91
CA THR A 28 -16.81 -8.06 -3.06
C THR A 28 -18.19 -8.35 -3.67
N LYS A 29 -19.23 -7.63 -3.25
CA LYS A 29 -20.58 -7.74 -3.84
C LYS A 29 -20.60 -7.30 -5.30
N LEU A 30 -19.95 -6.19 -5.63
CA LEU A 30 -19.81 -5.73 -7.02
C LEU A 30 -19.13 -6.77 -7.89
N ARG A 31 -18.03 -7.37 -7.43
CA ARG A 31 -17.33 -8.42 -8.18
C ARG A 31 -18.19 -9.65 -8.42
N LYS A 32 -19.04 -10.02 -7.46
CA LYS A 32 -19.94 -11.20 -7.56
C LYS A 32 -21.13 -10.96 -8.49
N SER A 33 -21.45 -9.72 -8.85
CA SER A 33 -22.62 -9.41 -9.71
C SER A 33 -22.45 -9.88 -11.15
N GLY A 34 -21.23 -10.17 -11.61
CA GLY A 34 -20.94 -10.62 -12.99
C GLY A 34 -21.03 -9.53 -14.06
N ASP A 35 -21.44 -8.32 -13.70
CA ASP A 35 -21.50 -7.18 -14.60
C ASP A 35 -20.12 -6.55 -14.78
N GLN A 36 -19.71 -6.25 -16.03
CA GLN A 36 -18.37 -5.73 -16.34
C GLN A 36 -18.12 -4.36 -15.69
N THR A 37 -19.11 -3.48 -15.70
CA THR A 37 -18.99 -2.15 -15.09
C THR A 37 -18.79 -2.25 -13.59
N ASN A 38 -19.53 -3.13 -12.93
CA ASN A 38 -19.38 -3.41 -11.49
C ASN A 38 -18.01 -4.04 -11.20
N MET A 39 -17.51 -4.93 -12.06
CA MET A 39 -16.18 -5.53 -11.90
C MET A 39 -15.07 -4.48 -12.00
N ASP A 40 -15.19 -3.52 -12.93
CA ASP A 40 -14.20 -2.47 -13.10
C ASP A 40 -14.22 -1.47 -11.93
N LEU A 41 -15.41 -1.18 -11.40
CA LEU A 41 -15.56 -0.40 -10.17
C LEU A 41 -14.96 -1.16 -8.97
N ALA A 42 -15.26 -2.45 -8.83
CA ALA A 42 -14.71 -3.29 -7.78
C ALA A 42 -13.17 -3.28 -7.77
N LYS A 43 -12.52 -3.36 -8.94
CA LYS A 43 -11.05 -3.29 -9.05
C LYS A 43 -10.44 -2.02 -8.44
N LYS A 44 -11.17 -0.88 -8.53
CA LYS A 44 -10.75 0.39 -7.94
C LYS A 44 -10.91 0.39 -6.41
N LEU A 45 -11.90 -0.35 -5.92
CA LEU A 45 -12.25 -0.42 -4.50
C LEU A 45 -11.49 -1.48 -3.71
N PHE A 46 -10.83 -2.45 -4.36
CA PHE A 46 -10.04 -3.45 -3.62
C PHE A 46 -8.79 -2.84 -3.00
N PRO A 47 -8.50 -3.15 -1.72
CA PRO A 47 -7.31 -2.65 -1.06
C PRO A 47 -6.06 -3.28 -1.65
N LYS A 48 -4.98 -2.50 -1.68
CA LYS A 48 -3.68 -2.94 -2.23
C LYS A 48 -2.72 -3.27 -1.10
N LEU A 49 -2.01 -4.39 -1.24
CA LEU A 49 -0.92 -4.75 -0.34
C LEU A 49 0.21 -3.74 -0.45
N ARG A 50 0.63 -3.22 0.69
CA ARG A 50 1.87 -2.47 0.87
C ARG A 50 2.69 -3.11 1.98
N VAL A 51 3.95 -3.29 1.72
CA VAL A 51 4.92 -3.82 2.67
C VAL A 51 5.81 -2.67 3.11
N PHE A 52 6.16 -2.66 4.38
CA PHE A 52 7.05 -1.66 4.98
C PHE A 52 8.23 -2.37 5.60
N ALA A 53 9.41 -1.91 5.29
CA ALA A 53 10.63 -2.35 5.94
C ALA A 53 11.28 -1.15 6.65
N PRO A 54 11.63 -1.27 7.94
CA PRO A 54 12.54 -0.30 8.56
C PRO A 54 13.89 -0.44 7.87
N VAL A 55 14.47 0.70 7.46
CA VAL A 55 15.73 0.74 6.73
C VAL A 55 16.66 1.80 7.29
N TYR A 56 17.95 1.49 7.28
CA TYR A 56 19.02 2.43 7.59
C TYR A 56 19.75 2.76 6.28
N VAL A 57 19.63 4.02 5.84
CA VAL A 57 20.08 4.41 4.49
C VAL A 57 21.54 4.82 4.53
N ARG A 58 22.37 4.12 3.79
CA ARG A 58 23.81 4.43 3.67
C ARG A 58 24.03 5.79 3.06
N GLY A 59 24.87 6.60 3.70
CA GLY A 59 25.13 8.01 3.31
C GLY A 59 24.09 9.01 3.83
N GLU A 60 23.09 8.56 4.60
CA GLU A 60 22.09 9.39 5.26
C GLU A 60 21.85 8.92 6.70
N GLU A 61 22.89 8.44 7.35
CA GLU A 61 22.87 7.83 8.69
C GLU A 61 22.34 8.81 9.76
N ASP A 62 22.58 10.09 9.58
CA ASP A 62 22.07 11.16 10.43
C ASP A 62 20.54 11.22 10.54
N LYS A 63 19.83 10.66 9.55
CA LYS A 63 18.37 10.62 9.52
C LYS A 63 17.77 9.44 10.29
N GLY A 64 18.62 8.54 10.81
CA GLY A 64 18.18 7.37 11.57
C GLY A 64 17.35 6.37 10.75
N VAL A 65 16.54 5.57 11.45
CA VAL A 65 15.67 4.55 10.81
C VAL A 65 14.52 5.21 10.08
N ARG A 66 14.34 4.83 8.83
CA ARG A 66 13.21 5.24 7.99
C ARG A 66 12.42 4.02 7.53
N PHE A 67 11.16 4.23 7.10
CA PHE A 67 10.37 3.17 6.50
C PHE A 67 10.43 3.26 4.98
N TRP A 68 10.87 2.18 4.37
CA TRP A 68 10.75 1.97 2.93
C TRP A 68 9.45 1.24 2.64
N GLU A 69 8.60 1.84 1.82
CA GLU A 69 7.34 1.26 1.39
C GLU A 69 7.45 0.72 -0.04
N PHE A 70 6.98 -0.52 -0.23
CA PHE A 70 6.98 -1.14 -1.55
C PHE A 70 5.77 -2.06 -1.76
N GLY A 71 5.53 -2.42 -3.02
CA GLY A 71 4.41 -3.28 -3.41
C GLY A 71 4.76 -4.77 -3.43
N LYS A 72 3.75 -5.58 -3.78
CA LYS A 72 3.85 -7.03 -3.81
C LYS A 72 5.02 -7.57 -4.67
N MET A 73 5.31 -6.94 -5.81
CA MET A 73 6.35 -7.42 -6.73
C MET A 73 7.74 -7.37 -6.09
N VAL A 74 8.10 -6.22 -5.52
CA VAL A 74 9.38 -6.05 -4.80
C VAL A 74 9.44 -7.00 -3.60
N TYR A 75 8.33 -7.19 -2.88
CA TYR A 75 8.27 -8.13 -1.77
C TYR A 75 8.57 -9.57 -2.21
N GLN A 76 7.97 -10.01 -3.32
CA GLN A 76 8.21 -11.34 -3.86
C GLN A 76 9.66 -11.52 -4.35
N GLU A 77 10.26 -10.48 -4.94
CA GLU A 77 11.66 -10.48 -5.37
C GLU A 77 12.60 -10.63 -4.17
N LEU A 78 12.38 -9.88 -3.09
CA LEU A 78 13.16 -10.00 -1.86
C LEU A 78 13.00 -11.36 -1.20
N LEU A 79 11.77 -11.90 -1.13
CA LEU A 79 11.54 -13.25 -0.60
C LEU A 79 12.26 -14.32 -1.43
N GLY A 80 12.31 -14.14 -2.76
CA GLY A 80 13.05 -15.04 -3.64
C GLY A 80 14.54 -15.08 -3.29
N VAL A 81 15.14 -13.91 -3.03
CA VAL A 81 16.55 -13.83 -2.61
C VAL A 81 16.76 -14.44 -1.22
N MET A 82 15.86 -14.16 -0.25
CA MET A 82 15.96 -14.73 1.11
C MET A 82 15.76 -16.25 1.16
N SER A 83 15.12 -16.83 0.14
CA SER A 83 14.95 -18.27 0.00
C SER A 83 16.17 -18.97 -0.61
N ASP A 84 17.14 -18.21 -1.10
CA ASP A 84 18.37 -18.71 -1.67
C ASP A 84 19.40 -18.94 -0.54
N GLU A 85 19.88 -20.16 -0.40
CA GLU A 85 20.82 -20.56 0.65
C GLU A 85 22.13 -19.75 0.61
N ASP A 86 22.56 -19.27 -0.57
CA ASP A 86 23.76 -18.46 -0.73
C ASP A 86 23.61 -17.04 -0.12
N TYR A 87 22.38 -16.55 -0.02
CA TYR A 87 22.09 -15.24 0.54
C TYR A 87 21.68 -15.30 2.00
N GLY A 88 20.84 -16.27 2.38
CA GLY A 88 20.35 -16.42 3.74
C GLY A 88 19.48 -15.24 4.20
N ASP A 89 19.48 -14.96 5.51
CA ASP A 89 18.75 -13.83 6.06
C ASP A 89 19.46 -12.49 5.78
N ILE A 90 18.98 -11.81 4.73
CA ILE A 90 19.50 -10.50 4.33
C ILE A 90 19.17 -9.38 5.32
N THR A 91 18.28 -9.64 6.30
CA THR A 91 17.85 -8.66 7.30
C THR A 91 18.59 -8.78 8.64
N ASP A 92 19.48 -9.74 8.77
CA ASP A 92 20.29 -9.94 9.97
C ASP A 92 21.14 -8.70 10.27
N VAL A 93 21.13 -8.26 11.53
CA VAL A 93 21.79 -7.00 11.93
C VAL A 93 23.32 -7.08 11.91
N ALA A 94 23.89 -8.29 12.03
CA ALA A 94 25.34 -8.52 12.06
C ALA A 94 25.89 -9.00 10.72
N SER A 95 25.15 -9.86 10.05
CA SER A 95 25.58 -10.57 8.83
C SER A 95 24.61 -10.41 7.65
N GLY A 96 23.69 -9.46 7.75
CA GLY A 96 22.76 -9.12 6.67
C GLY A 96 23.44 -8.54 5.44
N ARG A 97 22.67 -8.01 4.52
CA ARG A 97 23.19 -7.49 3.24
C ARG A 97 22.57 -6.17 2.87
N ASP A 98 23.36 -5.28 2.32
CA ASP A 98 22.85 -4.03 1.76
C ASP A 98 22.03 -4.29 0.50
N ILE A 99 21.00 -3.49 0.30
CA ILE A 99 20.10 -3.53 -0.86
C ILE A 99 20.26 -2.24 -1.64
N THR A 100 20.48 -2.33 -2.95
CA THR A 100 20.41 -1.20 -3.86
C THR A 100 18.99 -1.14 -4.44
N VAL A 101 18.33 -0.01 -4.26
CA VAL A 101 17.00 0.28 -4.82
C VAL A 101 17.15 1.29 -5.94
N GLU A 102 16.65 0.95 -7.11
CA GLU A 102 16.63 1.82 -8.29
C GLU A 102 15.20 2.08 -8.71
N VAL A 103 14.85 3.34 -8.92
CA VAL A 103 13.52 3.75 -9.38
C VAL A 103 13.64 4.34 -10.77
N ILE A 104 13.07 3.64 -11.76
CA ILE A 104 13.06 4.07 -13.16
C ILE A 104 11.72 4.76 -13.43
N PRO A 105 11.73 6.04 -13.84
CA PRO A 105 10.52 6.78 -14.13
C PRO A 105 9.65 6.12 -15.20
N ALA A 106 8.33 6.24 -15.05
CA ALA A 106 7.35 5.68 -15.99
C ALA A 106 7.58 6.15 -17.44
N LYS A 107 7.97 7.43 -17.61
CA LYS A 107 8.28 8.02 -18.92
C LYS A 107 9.46 7.36 -19.65
N GLU A 108 10.40 6.77 -18.92
CA GLU A 108 11.58 6.09 -19.48
C GLU A 108 11.28 4.65 -19.87
N THR A 109 10.34 4.02 -19.16
CA THR A 109 9.94 2.62 -19.39
C THR A 109 8.74 2.47 -20.32
N GLY A 110 8.03 3.55 -20.63
CA GLY A 110 6.75 3.52 -21.36
C GLY A 110 5.61 2.85 -20.56
N LYS A 111 5.80 2.62 -19.28
CA LYS A 111 4.79 2.04 -18.40
C LYS A 111 3.91 3.12 -17.76
N MET A 112 2.77 2.71 -17.21
CA MET A 112 1.86 3.62 -16.49
C MET A 112 2.44 4.13 -15.16
N PHE A 113 3.32 3.34 -14.52
CA PHE A 113 3.91 3.65 -13.22
C PHE A 113 5.43 3.47 -13.25
N ASN A 114 6.13 4.15 -12.35
CA ASN A 114 7.56 3.95 -12.12
C ASN A 114 7.85 2.47 -11.84
N THR A 115 8.97 1.98 -12.34
CA THR A 115 9.45 0.63 -12.08
C THR A 115 10.50 0.70 -10.96
N THR A 116 10.31 -0.08 -9.91
CA THR A 116 11.31 -0.25 -8.85
C THR A 116 12.00 -1.59 -9.04
N THR A 117 13.30 -1.59 -9.08
CA THR A 117 14.16 -2.79 -9.08
C THR A 117 15.01 -2.82 -7.82
N VAL A 118 15.29 -4.02 -7.34
CA VAL A 118 16.10 -4.23 -6.15
C VAL A 118 17.26 -5.15 -6.47
N ARG A 119 18.43 -4.86 -5.91
CA ARG A 119 19.61 -5.71 -6.01
C ARG A 119 20.22 -5.88 -4.64
N VAL A 120 20.24 -7.11 -4.15
CA VAL A 120 20.91 -7.45 -2.90
C VAL A 120 22.41 -7.58 -3.17
N LYS A 121 23.23 -6.96 -2.32
CA LYS A 121 24.68 -7.03 -2.43
C LYS A 121 25.16 -8.43 -2.02
N PRO A 122 26.18 -9.02 -2.72
CA PRO A 122 26.68 -10.34 -2.39
C PRO A 122 27.44 -10.37 -1.06
N ASN A 123 28.03 -9.26 -0.65
CA ASN A 123 28.80 -9.19 0.59
C ASN A 123 27.88 -8.95 1.79
N GLN A 124 28.17 -9.65 2.89
CA GLN A 124 27.56 -9.36 4.17
C GLN A 124 28.07 -8.02 4.72
N THR A 125 27.17 -7.25 5.29
CA THR A 125 27.45 -5.92 5.85
C THR A 125 26.63 -5.74 7.12
N PRO A 126 27.24 -5.43 8.27
CA PRO A 126 26.48 -5.17 9.48
C PRO A 126 25.62 -3.90 9.33
N LEU A 127 24.52 -3.83 10.08
CA LEU A 127 23.60 -2.68 10.07
C LEU A 127 24.35 -1.40 10.44
N ALA A 128 25.18 -1.44 11.48
CA ALA A 128 26.11 -0.38 11.88
C ALA A 128 27.39 -0.97 12.42
N PRO A 129 28.51 -0.21 12.44
CA PRO A 129 29.81 -0.69 12.92
C PRO A 129 29.83 -1.03 14.42
N GLU A 130 29.03 -0.32 15.22
CA GLU A 130 29.02 -0.42 16.67
C GLU A 130 27.72 -1.01 17.19
N ALA A 131 27.82 -1.98 18.11
CA ALA A 131 26.66 -2.67 18.70
C ALA A 131 25.70 -1.70 19.40
N THR A 132 26.22 -0.69 20.09
CA THR A 132 25.40 0.35 20.75
C THR A 132 24.56 1.15 19.77
N THR A 133 25.09 1.41 18.57
CA THR A 133 24.33 2.05 17.50
C THR A 133 23.22 1.13 17.00
N VAL A 134 23.49 -0.16 16.81
CA VAL A 134 22.49 -1.15 16.41
C VAL A 134 21.35 -1.21 17.42
N GLU A 135 21.66 -1.31 18.72
CA GLU A 135 20.65 -1.31 19.79
C GLU A 135 19.77 -0.06 19.75
N SER A 136 20.39 1.12 19.64
CA SER A 136 19.67 2.38 19.54
C SER A 136 18.75 2.46 18.30
N LEU A 137 19.19 1.95 17.15
CA LEU A 137 18.38 1.91 15.93
C LEU A 137 17.19 0.97 16.06
N LEU A 138 17.33 -0.16 16.75
CA LEU A 138 16.23 -1.10 17.01
C LEU A 138 15.22 -0.52 18.00
N ASP A 139 15.69 0.10 19.08
CA ASP A 139 14.83 0.67 20.14
C ASP A 139 14.05 1.91 19.67
N THR A 140 14.58 2.65 18.71
CA THR A 140 13.93 3.86 18.19
C THR A 140 12.95 3.62 17.05
N GLN A 141 12.74 2.38 16.65
CA GLN A 141 11.77 2.04 15.59
C GLN A 141 10.35 2.37 16.04
N LYS A 142 9.63 3.07 15.19
CA LYS A 142 8.20 3.34 15.40
C LYS A 142 7.36 2.18 14.89
N GLU A 143 6.24 1.93 15.57
CA GLU A 143 5.22 1.03 15.03
C GLU A 143 4.56 1.65 13.79
N ILE A 144 4.54 0.92 12.68
CA ILE A 144 3.96 1.41 11.42
C ILE A 144 2.48 1.77 11.57
N ILE A 145 1.73 0.98 12.34
CA ILE A 145 0.30 1.21 12.56
C ILE A 145 0.06 2.56 13.22
N SER A 146 0.96 2.99 14.13
CA SER A 146 0.84 4.29 14.82
C SER A 146 0.98 5.49 13.88
N LEU A 147 1.53 5.30 12.69
CA LEU A 147 1.71 6.36 11.68
C LEU A 147 0.45 6.65 10.86
N TYR A 148 -0.57 5.79 10.96
CA TYR A 148 -1.78 5.90 10.16
C TYR A 148 -3.02 5.98 11.03
N LYS A 149 -3.99 6.82 10.61
CA LYS A 149 -5.30 6.87 11.25
C LYS A 149 -6.02 5.54 11.00
N LYS A 150 -6.46 4.88 12.08
CA LYS A 150 -7.46 3.82 12.01
C LYS A 150 -8.84 4.47 11.96
N TYR A 151 -9.57 4.26 10.87
CA TYR A 151 -10.94 4.72 10.71
C TYR A 151 -11.91 3.75 11.42
N GLN A 152 -13.09 4.25 11.79
CA GLN A 152 -14.20 3.42 12.22
C GLN A 152 -15.03 2.96 11.02
N PHE A 153 -15.84 1.92 11.20
CA PHE A 153 -16.69 1.37 10.15
C PHE A 153 -17.59 2.44 9.51
N ASP A 154 -18.30 3.23 10.33
CA ASP A 154 -19.21 4.26 9.84
C ASP A 154 -18.47 5.39 9.11
N GLU A 155 -17.31 5.81 9.61
CA GLU A 155 -16.47 6.80 8.93
C GLU A 155 -16.07 6.32 7.51
N MET A 156 -15.71 5.05 7.35
CA MET A 156 -15.35 4.49 6.04
C MET A 156 -16.57 4.31 5.14
N LYS A 157 -17.72 3.96 5.70
CA LYS A 157 -19.00 3.91 4.98
C LYS A 157 -19.34 5.27 4.41
N ASP A 158 -19.28 6.34 5.23
CA ASP A 158 -19.55 7.71 4.80
C ASP A 158 -18.58 8.19 3.70
N ILE A 159 -17.29 7.88 3.84
CA ILE A 159 -16.29 8.20 2.82
C ILE A 159 -16.61 7.49 1.50
N LEU A 160 -17.00 6.21 1.54
CA LEU A 160 -17.38 5.44 0.37
C LEU A 160 -18.62 6.04 -0.29
N GLN A 161 -19.68 6.36 0.49
CA GLN A 161 -20.89 6.99 0.01
C GLN A 161 -20.60 8.33 -0.68
N GLY A 162 -19.77 9.17 -0.04
CA GLY A 162 -19.35 10.45 -0.62
C GLY A 162 -18.57 10.28 -1.92
N TRP A 163 -17.73 9.27 -2.02
CA TRP A 163 -16.94 8.99 -3.23
C TRP A 163 -17.79 8.45 -4.39
N LEU A 164 -18.87 7.71 -4.08
CA LEU A 164 -19.79 7.15 -5.07
C LEU A 164 -20.83 8.18 -5.60
N LYS A 165 -21.09 9.26 -4.86
CA LYS A 165 -22.01 10.32 -5.34
C LYS A 165 -21.42 10.98 -6.57
N PRO A 166 -22.22 11.24 -7.63
CA PRO A 166 -21.79 12.08 -8.73
C PRO A 166 -21.35 13.44 -8.17
N ALA A 167 -20.25 13.98 -8.68
CA ALA A 167 -19.89 15.36 -8.38
C ALA A 167 -21.03 16.26 -8.91
N ASP A 168 -21.79 16.88 -8.02
CA ASP A 168 -22.72 17.94 -8.39
C ASP A 168 -21.91 19.03 -9.10
N GLU A 169 -22.48 19.61 -10.16
CA GLU A 169 -21.84 20.58 -11.04
C GLU A 169 -21.60 21.92 -10.32
N ASP A 170 -20.68 21.93 -9.33
CA ASP A 170 -20.13 23.20 -8.85
C ASP A 170 -18.69 23.05 -8.36
N GLY A 171 -17.76 23.61 -9.15
CA GLY A 171 -16.44 24.09 -8.72
C GLY A 171 -15.30 23.09 -8.51
N GLY A 172 -14.68 22.64 -9.59
CA GLY A 172 -13.21 22.61 -9.74
C GLY A 172 -12.35 21.70 -8.89
N LYS A 173 -12.07 20.49 -9.39
CA LYS A 173 -10.72 19.93 -9.57
C LYS A 173 -10.85 18.58 -10.29
N GLU A 174 -10.12 18.42 -11.39
CA GLU A 174 -10.07 17.21 -12.19
C GLU A 174 -9.61 16.00 -11.36
N THR A 175 -10.59 15.20 -10.94
CA THR A 175 -10.40 13.79 -10.72
C THR A 175 -10.99 13.07 -11.92
N GLU A 176 -10.22 12.14 -12.54
CA GLU A 176 -10.61 11.43 -13.76
C GLU A 176 -12.09 11.03 -13.75
N LYS A 177 -12.85 11.58 -14.70
CA LYS A 177 -14.26 11.28 -14.94
C LYS A 177 -14.40 9.78 -15.20
N VAL A 178 -15.00 9.08 -14.27
CA VAL A 178 -15.60 7.76 -14.56
C VAL A 178 -16.87 8.04 -15.35
N GLU A 179 -16.78 8.00 -16.70
CA GLU A 179 -17.97 8.01 -17.56
C GLU A 179 -18.79 6.76 -17.27
N SER A 180 -19.86 6.93 -16.50
CA SER A 180 -20.86 5.89 -16.26
C SER A 180 -21.85 5.86 -17.44
N LYS A 181 -21.55 5.08 -18.49
CA LYS A 181 -22.55 4.57 -19.40
C LYS A 181 -23.26 3.39 -18.72
N GLY A 182 -24.36 3.65 -18.06
CA GLY A 182 -25.21 2.66 -17.41
C GLY A 182 -25.52 3.08 -15.98
N LYS A 183 -26.63 3.80 -15.77
CA LYS A 183 -27.17 4.12 -14.43
C LYS A 183 -27.69 2.83 -13.78
N VAL A 184 -26.78 2.03 -13.24
CA VAL A 184 -27.14 1.08 -12.19
C VAL A 184 -27.19 1.91 -10.91
N ASP A 185 -28.29 1.81 -10.19
CA ASP A 185 -28.48 2.53 -8.93
C ASP A 185 -27.51 1.98 -7.87
N ILE A 186 -26.28 2.53 -7.90
CA ILE A 186 -25.16 2.14 -7.02
C ILE A 186 -25.52 2.48 -5.57
N ASN A 187 -26.33 3.56 -5.35
CA ASN A 187 -26.77 3.95 -4.03
C ASN A 187 -27.76 2.93 -3.44
N ALA A 188 -28.74 2.47 -4.23
CA ALA A 188 -29.65 1.42 -3.77
C ALA A 188 -28.93 0.09 -3.45
N LYS A 189 -27.84 -0.24 -4.17
CA LYS A 189 -27.02 -1.41 -3.85
C LYS A 189 -26.18 -1.23 -2.59
N LEU A 190 -25.79 0.01 -2.28
CA LEU A 190 -25.06 0.34 -1.07
C LEU A 190 -25.99 0.30 0.14
N ASP A 191 -27.20 0.88 0.03
CA ASP A 191 -28.19 0.90 1.11
C ASP A 191 -28.63 -0.52 1.48
N ASN A 192 -28.90 -1.38 0.49
CA ASN A 192 -29.21 -2.81 0.70
C ASN A 192 -28.01 -3.64 1.25
N LEU A 193 -26.87 -3.04 1.45
CA LEU A 193 -25.70 -3.73 2.02
C LEU A 193 -25.63 -3.57 3.52
N PHE A 194 -26.15 -2.48 4.05
CA PHE A 194 -25.96 -2.05 5.43
C PHE A 194 -27.27 -1.95 6.22
N ASP A 195 -28.42 -2.35 5.61
CA ASP A 195 -29.67 -2.66 6.28
C ASP A 195 -29.72 -4.14 6.69
#